data_d9d0acf305b20bfd2dbf8fd99b96045e
#
_entry.id   d9d0acf305b20bfd2dbf8fd99b96045e
#
_cell.length_a   1.000
_cell.length_b   1.000
_cell.length_c   1.000
_cell.angle_alpha   90.00
_cell.angle_beta   90.00
_cell.angle_gamma   90.00
#
_symmetry.space_group_name_H-M   'P 1'
#
loop_
_entity.id
_entity.type
_entity.pdbx_description
1 polymer ?
#
loop_
_entity_poly.entity_id
_entity_poly.type
_entity_poly.pdbx_seq_one_letter_code
_entity_poly.pdbx_strand_id
1 'polypeptide(L)'
;DINTLPMPKGDGWENVRDLIVSASKMAGVDPSLMATMASIESNFKISARPKKGSATGLYQFIDGTWKQMLDRYGAKYGIAPGTPPTDPRANALMGAEYIRENQQYLQRKLGRQVTDNDLYMAHFLGAGGAVAMLNAQPTQSAASAVAKTNPNAPSYNPTIFYDNNRPKTVGEFYQWVDQKVSSHGKRYGANAAELSATGSAPVPPESKTPPASIAKPGDKPLAGSGTAGADIPQGPPPKDAGLQPASTTPVLFQGPTVGA
;
A
#
# COMPACT_ATOMS: atom_id res chain seq x y z
N ASP A 1 -20.06 -6.42 1.45
CA ASP A 1 -19.75 -7.87 1.53
C ASP A 1 -18.81 -8.25 0.38
N ILE A 2 -17.76 -9.01 0.69
CA ILE A 2 -16.77 -9.48 -0.30
C ILE A 2 -17.42 -10.24 -1.48
N ASN A 3 -18.53 -10.92 -1.24
CA ASN A 3 -19.22 -11.72 -2.25
C ASN A 3 -19.88 -10.87 -3.35
N THR A 4 -20.06 -9.57 -3.12
CA THR A 4 -20.58 -8.66 -4.14
C THR A 4 -19.49 -8.17 -5.10
N LEU A 5 -18.22 -8.42 -4.79
CA LEU A 5 -17.12 -8.03 -5.67
C LEU A 5 -16.97 -9.01 -6.84
N PRO A 6 -16.63 -8.51 -8.02
CA PRO A 6 -16.37 -9.37 -9.17
C PRO A 6 -15.13 -10.24 -8.93
N MET A 7 -15.21 -11.51 -9.33
CA MET A 7 -14.05 -12.39 -9.33
C MET A 7 -13.30 -12.20 -10.65
N PRO A 8 -12.01 -11.87 -10.62
CA PRO A 8 -11.22 -11.71 -11.84
C PRO A 8 -11.06 -13.06 -12.58
N LYS A 9 -11.06 -12.99 -13.89
CA LYS A 9 -10.91 -14.18 -14.76
C LYS A 9 -9.45 -14.64 -14.91
N GLY A 10 -8.50 -13.83 -14.47
CA GLY A 10 -7.07 -14.08 -14.58
C GLY A 10 -6.27 -12.82 -14.30
N ASP A 11 -4.99 -12.87 -14.62
CA ASP A 11 -4.05 -11.76 -14.51
C ASP A 11 -4.30 -10.68 -15.57
N GLY A 12 -3.75 -9.49 -15.31
CA GLY A 12 -3.76 -8.37 -16.24
C GLY A 12 -4.88 -7.37 -15.99
N TRP A 13 -4.65 -6.12 -16.41
CA TRP A 13 -5.55 -5.00 -16.18
C TRP A 13 -6.99 -5.30 -16.60
N GLU A 14 -7.20 -5.81 -17.81
CA GLU A 14 -8.54 -6.07 -18.33
C GLU A 14 -9.35 -7.08 -17.52
N ASN A 15 -8.67 -7.98 -16.80
CA ASN A 15 -9.32 -8.99 -15.98
C ASN A 15 -9.56 -8.52 -14.53
N VAL A 16 -8.75 -7.59 -14.01
CA VAL A 16 -8.80 -7.18 -12.59
C VAL A 16 -9.39 -5.80 -12.37
N ARG A 17 -9.53 -4.97 -13.42
CA ARG A 17 -9.96 -3.57 -13.30
C ARG A 17 -11.29 -3.40 -12.56
N ASP A 18 -12.28 -4.22 -12.87
CA ASP A 18 -13.60 -4.11 -12.25
C ASP A 18 -13.54 -4.46 -10.74
N LEU A 19 -12.72 -5.44 -10.37
CA LEU A 19 -12.46 -5.76 -8.97
C LEU A 19 -11.80 -4.58 -8.25
N ILE A 20 -10.74 -4.01 -8.83
CA ILE A 20 -10.01 -2.88 -8.23
C ILE A 20 -10.93 -1.68 -8.02
N VAL A 21 -11.69 -1.30 -9.05
CA VAL A 21 -12.63 -0.18 -8.97
C VAL A 21 -13.74 -0.44 -7.94
N SER A 22 -14.29 -1.65 -7.90
CA SER A 22 -15.33 -2.02 -6.94
C SER A 22 -14.81 -2.04 -5.51
N ALA A 23 -13.64 -2.61 -5.28
CA ALA A 23 -13.02 -2.65 -3.94
C ALA A 23 -12.65 -1.25 -3.45
N SER A 24 -12.14 -0.38 -4.32
CA SER A 24 -11.83 1.00 -3.99
C SER A 24 -13.07 1.79 -3.56
N LYS A 25 -14.19 1.65 -4.29
CA LYS A 25 -15.46 2.26 -3.94
C LYS A 25 -16.00 1.73 -2.61
N MET A 26 -15.93 0.43 -2.39
CA MET A 26 -16.42 -0.22 -1.17
C MET A 26 -15.66 0.26 0.08
N ALA A 27 -14.37 0.52 -0.04
CA ALA A 27 -13.52 1.00 1.05
C ALA A 27 -13.43 2.55 1.13
N GLY A 28 -13.91 3.27 0.12
CA GLY A 28 -13.83 4.72 0.05
C GLY A 28 -12.43 5.25 -0.25
N VAL A 29 -11.70 4.58 -1.15
CA VAL A 29 -10.36 4.95 -1.59
C VAL A 29 -10.40 5.32 -3.07
N ASP A 30 -9.50 6.20 -3.51
CA ASP A 30 -9.40 6.60 -4.91
C ASP A 30 -9.05 5.39 -5.82
N PRO A 31 -9.91 5.05 -6.78
CA PRO A 31 -9.66 3.96 -7.72
C PRO A 31 -8.43 4.19 -8.61
N SER A 32 -8.10 5.43 -8.92
CA SER A 32 -6.89 5.78 -9.68
C SER A 32 -5.64 5.36 -8.92
N LEU A 33 -5.57 5.68 -7.63
CA LEU A 33 -4.47 5.28 -6.77
C LEU A 33 -4.41 3.76 -6.61
N MET A 34 -5.55 3.10 -6.40
CA MET A 34 -5.63 1.65 -6.28
C MET A 34 -5.08 0.92 -7.53
N ALA A 35 -5.46 1.38 -8.72
CA ALA A 35 -4.93 0.83 -9.97
C ALA A 35 -3.43 1.08 -10.13
N THR A 36 -2.97 2.28 -9.80
CA THR A 36 -1.55 2.65 -9.82
C THR A 36 -0.74 1.74 -8.91
N MET A 37 -1.19 1.54 -7.67
CA MET A 37 -0.53 0.68 -6.70
C MET A 37 -0.46 -0.78 -7.16
N ALA A 38 -1.57 -1.37 -7.60
CA ALA A 38 -1.60 -2.75 -8.10
C ALA A 38 -0.69 -2.94 -9.33
N SER A 39 -0.62 -1.94 -10.20
CA SER A 39 0.31 -1.95 -11.34
C SER A 39 1.76 -2.00 -10.88
N ILE A 40 2.14 -1.16 -9.93
CA ILE A 40 3.50 -1.12 -9.38
C ILE A 40 3.82 -2.43 -8.63
N GLU A 41 2.90 -2.90 -7.80
CA GLU A 41 3.16 -4.01 -6.87
C GLU A 41 3.20 -5.38 -7.55
N SER A 42 2.27 -5.65 -8.44
CA SER A 42 2.11 -6.99 -9.01
C SER A 42 2.02 -7.03 -10.54
N ASN A 43 1.99 -5.87 -11.20
CA ASN A 43 1.60 -5.77 -12.60
C ASN A 43 0.28 -6.53 -12.86
N PHE A 44 -0.67 -6.38 -11.94
CA PHE A 44 -1.98 -7.02 -11.98
C PHE A 44 -1.97 -8.55 -11.97
N LYS A 45 -0.93 -9.18 -11.41
CA LYS A 45 -0.91 -10.63 -11.19
C LYS A 45 -1.57 -10.95 -9.85
N ILE A 46 -2.69 -11.66 -9.90
CA ILE A 46 -3.52 -11.97 -8.72
C ILE A 46 -2.83 -12.85 -7.69
N SER A 47 -1.88 -13.67 -8.10
CA SER A 47 -1.10 -14.55 -7.24
C SER A 47 0.40 -14.25 -7.26
N ALA A 48 0.75 -12.99 -7.55
CA ALA A 48 2.15 -12.58 -7.60
C ALA A 48 2.89 -12.93 -6.31
N ARG A 49 4.08 -13.55 -6.46
CA ARG A 49 5.00 -13.86 -5.37
C ARG A 49 6.43 -13.61 -5.80
N PRO A 50 7.27 -12.98 -4.97
CA PRO A 50 8.69 -12.88 -5.23
C PRO A 50 9.37 -14.25 -5.04
N LYS A 51 10.56 -14.40 -5.60
CA LYS A 51 11.40 -15.59 -5.38
C LYS A 51 11.82 -15.77 -3.92
N LYS A 52 11.89 -14.67 -3.17
CA LYS A 52 12.21 -14.64 -1.74
C LYS A 52 11.20 -13.70 -1.07
N GLY A 53 10.68 -14.11 0.07
CA GLY A 53 9.74 -13.32 0.83
C GLY A 53 8.32 -13.86 0.82
N SER A 54 7.49 -13.27 1.68
CA SER A 54 6.08 -13.64 1.85
C SER A 54 5.12 -12.73 1.11
N ALA A 55 5.61 -11.66 0.45
CA ALA A 55 4.77 -10.72 -0.28
C ALA A 55 3.90 -11.45 -1.31
N THR A 56 2.59 -11.21 -1.28
CA THR A 56 1.65 -12.01 -2.08
C THR A 56 0.50 -11.15 -2.62
N GLY A 57 0.11 -11.44 -3.85
CA GLY A 57 -1.11 -10.94 -4.47
C GLY A 57 -0.99 -9.57 -5.11
N LEU A 58 -2.15 -9.00 -5.47
CA LEU A 58 -2.24 -7.71 -6.19
C LEU A 58 -1.49 -6.56 -5.48
N TYR A 59 -1.57 -6.51 -4.15
CA TYR A 59 -0.98 -5.46 -3.31
C TYR A 59 0.20 -5.94 -2.47
N GLN A 60 0.78 -7.09 -2.79
CA GLN A 60 2.01 -7.62 -2.24
C GLN A 60 2.09 -7.58 -0.70
N PHE A 61 1.07 -8.12 -0.04
CA PHE A 61 1.06 -8.22 1.41
C PHE A 61 2.09 -9.22 1.92
N ILE A 62 2.88 -8.82 2.92
CA ILE A 62 3.66 -9.73 3.74
C ILE A 62 2.76 -10.35 4.82
N ASP A 63 3.12 -11.56 5.28
CA ASP A 63 2.27 -12.36 6.16
C ASP A 63 1.80 -11.64 7.42
N GLY A 64 2.71 -10.90 8.10
CA GLY A 64 2.36 -10.16 9.31
C GLY A 64 1.35 -9.05 9.07
N THR A 65 1.56 -8.26 8.01
CA THR A 65 0.64 -7.19 7.62
C THR A 65 -0.69 -7.76 7.15
N TRP A 66 -0.67 -8.85 6.38
CA TRP A 66 -1.89 -9.53 5.95
C TRP A 66 -2.76 -9.95 7.12
N LYS A 67 -2.16 -10.65 8.09
CA LYS A 67 -2.88 -11.08 9.29
C LYS A 67 -3.49 -9.89 10.03
N GLN A 68 -2.74 -8.83 10.25
CA GLN A 68 -3.24 -7.65 10.96
C GLN A 68 -4.42 -7.00 10.22
N MET A 69 -4.36 -6.89 8.90
CA MET A 69 -5.44 -6.31 8.10
C MET A 69 -6.70 -7.17 8.15
N LEU A 70 -6.56 -8.49 8.05
CA LEU A 70 -7.69 -9.41 8.21
C LEU A 70 -8.31 -9.33 9.61
N ASP A 71 -7.50 -9.31 10.65
CA ASP A 71 -7.99 -9.23 12.03
C ASP A 71 -8.78 -7.92 12.26
N ARG A 72 -8.38 -6.82 11.64
CA ARG A 72 -9.06 -5.52 11.80
C ARG A 72 -10.29 -5.36 10.91
N TYR A 73 -10.20 -5.78 9.67
CA TYR A 73 -11.18 -5.42 8.64
C TYR A 73 -11.90 -6.62 8.02
N GLY A 74 -11.42 -7.85 8.23
CA GLY A 74 -12.02 -9.02 7.62
C GLY A 74 -13.51 -9.16 7.90
N ALA A 75 -13.90 -9.04 9.16
CA ALA A 75 -15.29 -9.14 9.57
C ALA A 75 -16.20 -8.04 8.95
N LYS A 76 -15.67 -6.84 8.73
CA LYS A 76 -16.39 -5.73 8.07
C LYS A 76 -16.90 -6.13 6.69
N TYR A 77 -16.16 -6.97 5.99
CA TYR A 77 -16.45 -7.38 4.62
C TYR A 77 -16.94 -8.83 4.47
N GLY A 78 -17.15 -9.52 5.58
CA GLY A 78 -17.53 -10.94 5.56
C GLY A 78 -16.39 -11.86 5.11
N ILE A 79 -15.15 -11.44 5.27
CA ILE A 79 -13.97 -12.25 4.96
C ILE A 79 -13.69 -13.19 6.13
N ALA A 80 -13.64 -14.49 5.85
CA ALA A 80 -13.37 -15.49 6.87
C ALA A 80 -11.95 -15.35 7.45
N PRO A 81 -11.77 -15.59 8.76
CA PRO A 81 -10.44 -15.70 9.35
C PRO A 81 -9.59 -16.75 8.61
N GLY A 82 -8.32 -16.43 8.37
CA GLY A 82 -7.42 -17.32 7.66
C GLY A 82 -7.55 -17.33 6.13
N THR A 83 -8.40 -16.49 5.55
CA THR A 83 -8.42 -16.28 4.09
C THR A 83 -7.02 -15.91 3.60
N PRO A 84 -6.48 -16.61 2.59
CA PRO A 84 -5.11 -16.38 2.13
C PRO A 84 -5.00 -15.09 1.31
N PRO A 85 -3.82 -14.44 1.27
CA PRO A 85 -3.60 -13.25 0.44
C PRO A 85 -3.63 -13.52 -1.08
N THR A 86 -3.76 -14.77 -1.48
CA THR A 86 -4.00 -15.18 -2.87
C THR A 86 -5.47 -15.05 -3.30
N ASP A 87 -6.40 -14.86 -2.36
CA ASP A 87 -7.78 -14.50 -2.73
C ASP A 87 -7.77 -13.06 -3.26
N PRO A 88 -8.10 -12.84 -4.55
CA PRO A 88 -7.95 -11.53 -5.15
C PRO A 88 -8.92 -10.48 -4.60
N ARG A 89 -10.12 -10.90 -4.20
CA ARG A 89 -11.13 -9.99 -3.63
C ARG A 89 -10.72 -9.54 -2.23
N ALA A 90 -10.28 -10.48 -1.40
CA ALA A 90 -9.76 -10.17 -0.08
C ALA A 90 -8.49 -9.31 -0.18
N ASN A 91 -7.58 -9.63 -1.10
CA ASN A 91 -6.36 -8.86 -1.31
C ASN A 91 -6.65 -7.41 -1.74
N ALA A 92 -7.60 -7.20 -2.65
CA ALA A 92 -8.00 -5.87 -3.09
C ALA A 92 -8.65 -5.04 -1.96
N LEU A 93 -9.55 -5.64 -1.17
CA LEU A 93 -10.18 -4.96 -0.04
C LEU A 93 -9.18 -4.59 1.06
N MET A 94 -8.30 -5.53 1.43
CA MET A 94 -7.27 -5.25 2.44
C MET A 94 -6.26 -4.23 1.92
N GLY A 95 -5.96 -4.23 0.62
CA GLY A 95 -5.16 -3.20 -0.02
C GLY A 95 -5.77 -1.81 0.11
N ALA A 96 -7.06 -1.70 -0.15
CA ALA A 96 -7.80 -0.45 -0.01
C ALA A 96 -7.83 0.04 1.44
N GLU A 97 -8.10 -0.84 2.40
CA GLU A 97 -8.09 -0.48 3.82
C GLU A 97 -6.69 -0.08 4.30
N TYR A 98 -5.65 -0.74 3.83
CA TYR A 98 -4.28 -0.37 4.16
C TYR A 98 -3.90 1.02 3.63
N ILE A 99 -4.30 1.34 2.40
CA ILE A 99 -4.12 2.69 1.84
C ILE A 99 -4.90 3.71 2.68
N ARG A 100 -6.14 3.41 3.07
CA ARG A 100 -6.98 4.30 3.89
C ARG A 100 -6.37 4.55 5.28
N GLU A 101 -5.87 3.51 5.95
CA GLU A 101 -5.16 3.67 7.23
C GLU A 101 -3.92 4.56 7.08
N ASN A 102 -3.11 4.29 6.06
CA ASN A 102 -1.92 5.09 5.78
C ASN A 102 -2.28 6.56 5.49
N GLN A 103 -3.33 6.80 4.72
CA GLN A 103 -3.82 8.15 4.44
C GLN A 103 -4.18 8.89 5.72
N GLN A 104 -4.99 8.29 6.58
CA GLN A 104 -5.40 8.89 7.84
C GLN A 104 -4.22 9.14 8.78
N TYR A 105 -3.30 8.20 8.87
CA TYR A 105 -2.11 8.35 9.70
C TYR A 105 -1.21 9.47 9.21
N LEU A 106 -0.87 9.50 7.92
CA LEU A 106 -0.03 10.54 7.33
C LEU A 106 -0.66 11.92 7.44
N GLN A 107 -1.97 12.05 7.20
CA GLN A 107 -2.67 13.33 7.37
C GLN A 107 -2.54 13.88 8.79
N ARG A 108 -2.72 13.01 9.80
CA ARG A 108 -2.55 13.42 11.21
C ARG A 108 -1.11 13.81 11.54
N LYS A 109 -0.13 13.06 11.05
CA LYS A 109 1.29 13.26 11.36
C LYS A 109 1.90 14.45 10.62
N LEU A 110 1.47 14.70 9.39
CA LEU A 110 2.02 15.76 8.55
C LEU A 110 1.22 17.05 8.62
N GLY A 111 -0.02 17.01 9.14
CA GLY A 111 -0.88 18.18 9.25
C GLY A 111 -1.32 18.77 7.90
N ARG A 112 -1.26 17.98 6.82
CA ARG A 112 -1.64 18.40 5.47
C ARG A 112 -2.33 17.27 4.71
N GLN A 113 -2.94 17.60 3.58
CA GLN A 113 -3.41 16.59 2.63
C GLN A 113 -2.21 15.79 2.10
N VAL A 114 -2.40 14.50 1.96
CA VAL A 114 -1.40 13.58 1.45
C VAL A 114 -1.59 13.34 -0.05
N THR A 115 -0.48 13.14 -0.75
CA THR A 115 -0.45 12.87 -2.18
C THR A 115 -0.33 11.36 -2.44
N ASP A 116 -0.52 10.95 -3.69
CA ASP A 116 -0.30 9.57 -4.11
C ASP A 116 1.15 9.13 -3.87
N ASN A 117 2.11 10.04 -4.05
CA ASN A 117 3.52 9.78 -3.73
C ASN A 117 3.74 9.49 -2.24
N ASP A 118 3.09 10.27 -1.36
CA ASP A 118 3.15 10.03 0.10
C ASP A 118 2.58 8.65 0.45
N LEU A 119 1.47 8.26 -0.18
CA LEU A 119 0.81 6.98 0.07
C LEU A 119 1.59 5.79 -0.49
N TYR A 120 2.20 5.94 -1.66
CA TYR A 120 3.11 4.92 -2.17
C TYR A 120 4.35 4.77 -1.26
N MET A 121 4.90 5.89 -0.79
CA MET A 121 6.01 5.87 0.16
C MET A 121 5.65 5.15 1.46
N ALA A 122 4.42 5.36 1.97
CA ALA A 122 3.93 4.65 3.15
C ALA A 122 3.72 3.15 2.89
N HIS A 123 3.28 2.78 1.69
CA HIS A 123 3.19 1.38 1.28
C HIS A 123 4.57 0.71 1.24
N PHE A 124 5.56 1.40 0.71
CA PHE A 124 6.93 0.91 0.54
C PHE A 124 7.74 0.87 1.85
N LEU A 125 7.68 1.94 2.66
CA LEU A 125 8.49 2.11 3.88
C LEU A 125 7.74 1.80 5.17
N GLY A 126 6.43 1.58 5.10
CA GLY A 126 5.54 1.71 6.23
C GLY A 126 5.23 3.18 6.55
N ALA A 127 4.11 3.44 7.23
CA ALA A 127 3.66 4.80 7.51
C ALA A 127 4.67 5.61 8.35
N GLY A 128 5.31 4.99 9.34
CA GLY A 128 6.36 5.64 10.14
C GLY A 128 7.60 5.98 9.33
N GLY A 129 8.01 5.11 8.42
CA GLY A 129 9.13 5.34 7.48
C GLY A 129 8.82 6.48 6.51
N ALA A 130 7.61 6.55 6.01
CA ALA A 130 7.17 7.65 5.15
C ALA A 130 7.20 9.00 5.88
N VAL A 131 6.68 9.06 7.11
CA VAL A 131 6.74 10.27 7.94
C VAL A 131 8.19 10.70 8.18
N ALA A 132 9.07 9.76 8.52
CA ALA A 132 10.48 10.06 8.73
C ALA A 132 11.14 10.61 7.46
N MET A 133 10.86 10.02 6.30
CA MET A 133 11.37 10.47 5.01
C MET A 133 10.86 11.86 4.65
N LEU A 134 9.55 12.10 4.81
CA LEU A 134 8.90 13.36 4.44
C LEU A 134 9.28 14.53 5.37
N ASN A 135 9.71 14.26 6.60
CA ASN A 135 10.19 15.26 7.54
C ASN A 135 11.71 15.49 7.45
N ALA A 136 12.44 14.67 6.70
CA ALA A 136 13.88 14.80 6.55
C ALA A 136 14.24 15.91 5.55
N GLN A 137 15.44 16.47 5.71
CA GLN A 137 15.95 17.45 4.75
C GLN A 137 16.22 16.78 3.39
N PRO A 138 15.91 17.43 2.27
CA PRO A 138 16.12 16.87 0.93
C PRO A 138 17.56 16.41 0.65
N THR A 139 18.52 17.02 1.28
CA THR A 139 19.97 16.72 1.15
C THR A 139 20.45 15.60 2.07
N GLN A 140 19.65 15.21 3.05
CA GLN A 140 19.97 14.10 3.97
C GLN A 140 20.00 12.77 3.21
N SER A 141 20.83 11.83 3.67
CA SER A 141 20.79 10.45 3.17
C SER A 141 19.44 9.79 3.44
N ALA A 142 18.83 9.24 2.39
CA ALA A 142 17.56 8.51 2.51
C ALA A 142 17.67 7.32 3.47
N ALA A 143 18.80 6.60 3.44
CA ALA A 143 19.04 5.49 4.36
C ALA A 143 19.08 5.95 5.82
N SER A 144 19.73 7.10 6.11
CA SER A 144 19.78 7.64 7.47
C SER A 144 18.41 8.19 7.92
N ALA A 145 17.60 8.71 7.01
CA ALA A 145 16.27 9.22 7.33
C ALA A 145 15.35 8.12 7.88
N VAL A 146 15.47 6.90 7.38
CA VAL A 146 14.62 5.76 7.81
C VAL A 146 15.29 4.83 8.83
N ALA A 147 16.49 5.14 9.27
CA ALA A 147 17.28 4.24 10.12
C ALA A 147 16.58 3.82 11.42
N LYS A 148 15.73 4.68 11.99
CA LYS A 148 15.00 4.40 13.23
C LYS A 148 13.66 3.70 12.99
N THR A 149 13.04 3.91 11.84
CA THR A 149 11.68 3.45 11.55
C THR A 149 11.65 2.20 10.68
N ASN A 150 12.58 2.07 9.76
CA ASN A 150 12.72 0.91 8.88
C ASN A 150 14.21 0.66 8.57
N PRO A 151 15.01 0.19 9.55
CA PRO A 151 16.46 0.06 9.41
C PRO A 151 16.89 -0.91 8.33
N ASN A 152 16.03 -1.85 7.98
CA ASN A 152 16.36 -2.89 7.00
C ASN A 152 16.05 -2.47 5.55
N ALA A 153 15.24 -1.43 5.34
CA ALA A 153 14.84 -1.02 4.00
C ALA A 153 16.04 -0.76 3.06
N PRO A 154 17.10 -0.07 3.48
CA PRO A 154 18.25 0.17 2.61
C PRO A 154 19.02 -1.09 2.21
N SER A 155 19.22 -2.03 3.13
CA SER A 155 19.95 -3.28 2.85
C SER A 155 19.19 -4.21 1.92
N TYR A 156 17.87 -4.18 2.03
CA TYR A 156 17.01 -4.98 1.19
C TYR A 156 16.77 -4.36 -0.21
N ASN A 157 16.93 -3.06 -0.34
CA ASN A 157 16.72 -2.32 -1.58
C ASN A 157 17.91 -1.45 -1.96
N PRO A 158 19.10 -2.05 -2.10
CA PRO A 158 20.33 -1.27 -2.27
C PRO A 158 20.27 -0.34 -3.48
N THR A 159 19.71 -0.76 -4.59
CA THR A 159 19.61 0.06 -5.82
C THR A 159 18.68 1.27 -5.68
N ILE A 160 17.76 1.24 -4.71
CA ILE A 160 16.85 2.34 -4.43
C ILE A 160 17.50 3.37 -3.50
N PHE A 161 18.28 2.89 -2.53
CA PHE A 161 18.92 3.73 -1.52
C PHE A 161 20.34 4.16 -1.85
N TYR A 162 21.01 3.48 -2.79
CA TYR A 162 22.39 3.77 -3.16
C TYR A 162 22.55 3.85 -4.69
N ASP A 163 23.48 4.68 -5.11
CA ASP A 163 24.00 4.75 -6.46
C ASP A 163 25.46 4.25 -6.40
N ASN A 164 25.68 3.01 -6.82
CA ASN A 164 26.87 2.24 -6.46
C ASN A 164 27.02 2.21 -4.93
N ASN A 165 28.06 2.79 -4.36
CA ASN A 165 28.25 2.89 -2.91
C ASN A 165 27.88 4.27 -2.33
N ARG A 166 27.40 5.21 -3.16
CA ARG A 166 26.98 6.53 -2.72
C ARG A 166 25.54 6.47 -2.19
N PRO A 167 25.29 6.87 -0.94
CA PRO A 167 23.91 7.00 -0.45
C PRO A 167 23.15 8.03 -1.28
N LYS A 168 21.94 7.66 -1.73
CA LYS A 168 21.01 8.62 -2.33
C LYS A 168 20.45 9.53 -1.28
N THR A 169 20.18 10.77 -1.67
CA THR A 169 19.51 11.74 -0.82
C THR A 169 18.00 11.48 -0.73
N VAL A 170 17.34 12.08 0.26
CA VAL A 170 15.88 12.09 0.38
C VAL A 170 15.24 12.65 -0.89
N GLY A 171 15.81 13.72 -1.48
CA GLY A 171 15.34 14.28 -2.74
C GLY A 171 15.42 13.30 -3.90
N GLU A 172 16.52 12.56 -4.04
CA GLU A 172 16.68 11.51 -5.07
C GLU A 172 15.71 10.35 -4.85
N PHE A 173 15.48 9.96 -3.60
CA PHE A 173 14.48 8.95 -3.27
C PHE A 173 13.06 9.41 -3.65
N TYR A 174 12.72 10.67 -3.35
CA TYR A 174 11.43 11.24 -3.70
C TYR A 174 11.22 11.31 -5.22
N GLN A 175 12.25 11.66 -5.98
CA GLN A 175 12.20 11.62 -7.46
C GLN A 175 11.93 10.20 -7.98
N TRP A 176 12.55 9.20 -7.39
CA TRP A 176 12.28 7.81 -7.73
C TRP A 176 10.81 7.42 -7.46
N VAL A 177 10.25 7.82 -6.32
CA VAL A 177 8.82 7.62 -6.00
C VAL A 177 7.94 8.30 -7.05
N ASP A 178 8.22 9.56 -7.35
CA ASP A 178 7.44 10.36 -8.30
C ASP A 178 7.43 9.73 -9.70
N GLN A 179 8.56 9.28 -10.19
CA GLN A 179 8.66 8.59 -11.47
C GLN A 179 7.85 7.29 -11.50
N LYS A 180 7.90 6.51 -10.42
CA LYS A 180 7.11 5.28 -10.27
C LYS A 180 5.62 5.58 -10.34
N VAL A 181 5.15 6.44 -9.45
CA VAL A 181 3.72 6.74 -9.31
C VAL A 181 3.18 7.41 -10.57
N SER A 182 3.88 8.40 -11.12
CA SER A 182 3.39 9.13 -12.30
C SER A 182 3.35 8.26 -13.56
N SER A 183 4.34 7.41 -13.80
CA SER A 183 4.36 6.55 -14.97
C SER A 183 3.23 5.51 -14.97
N HIS A 184 2.99 4.87 -13.84
CA HIS A 184 1.90 3.90 -13.67
C HIS A 184 0.52 4.58 -13.60
N GLY A 185 0.43 5.74 -12.94
CA GLY A 185 -0.80 6.52 -12.85
C GLY A 185 -1.31 7.01 -14.21
N LYS A 186 -0.44 7.48 -15.07
CA LYS A 186 -0.79 7.88 -16.45
C LYS A 186 -1.33 6.71 -17.27
N ARG A 187 -0.81 5.51 -17.04
CA ARG A 187 -1.19 4.33 -17.83
C ARG A 187 -2.49 3.68 -17.38
N TYR A 188 -2.71 3.58 -16.09
CA TYR A 188 -3.83 2.81 -15.53
C TYR A 188 -4.76 3.61 -14.63
N GLY A 189 -4.24 4.60 -13.91
CA GLY A 189 -5.02 5.38 -12.97
C GLY A 189 -6.15 6.19 -13.65
N ALA A 190 -5.87 6.82 -14.78
CA ALA A 190 -6.88 7.56 -15.53
C ALA A 190 -8.02 6.64 -16.00
N ASN A 191 -7.72 5.44 -16.49
CA ASN A 191 -8.73 4.49 -16.91
C ASN A 191 -9.59 4.00 -15.73
N ALA A 192 -9.00 3.75 -14.57
CA ALA A 192 -9.74 3.39 -13.35
C ALA A 192 -10.68 4.51 -12.89
N ALA A 193 -10.24 5.76 -12.97
CA ALA A 193 -11.07 6.92 -12.65
C ALA A 193 -12.28 7.02 -13.60
N GLU A 194 -12.07 6.80 -14.88
CA GLU A 194 -13.11 6.81 -15.91
C GLU A 194 -14.15 5.70 -15.69
N LEU A 195 -13.71 4.46 -15.45
CA LEU A 195 -14.58 3.34 -15.11
C LEU A 195 -15.37 3.60 -13.82
N SER A 196 -14.77 4.26 -12.85
CA SER A 196 -15.45 4.64 -11.62
C SER A 196 -16.55 5.69 -11.87
N ALA A 197 -16.30 6.67 -12.73
CA ALA A 197 -17.25 7.74 -13.06
C ALA A 197 -18.45 7.23 -13.88
N THR A 198 -18.22 6.26 -14.77
CA THR A 198 -19.28 5.71 -15.65
C THR A 198 -20.23 4.72 -14.97
N GLY A 199 -20.00 4.41 -13.68
CA GLY A 199 -20.88 3.52 -12.93
C GLY A 199 -20.79 2.04 -13.32
N SER A 200 -19.74 1.66 -14.06
CA SER A 200 -19.53 0.27 -14.50
C SER A 200 -19.27 -0.73 -13.36
N ALA A 201 -19.07 -0.24 -12.14
CA ALA A 201 -18.91 -1.07 -10.95
C ALA A 201 -20.12 -0.90 -10.01
N PRO A 202 -20.63 -1.99 -9.39
CA PRO A 202 -21.77 -1.91 -8.48
C PRO A 202 -21.43 -1.01 -7.27
N VAL A 203 -22.32 -0.06 -6.99
CA VAL A 203 -22.25 0.77 -5.79
C VAL A 203 -22.80 -0.03 -4.62
N PRO A 204 -22.05 -0.27 -3.54
CA PRO A 204 -22.61 -0.87 -2.33
C PRO A 204 -23.63 0.08 -1.69
N PRO A 205 -24.62 -0.43 -0.97
CA PRO A 205 -25.52 0.43 -0.21
C PRO A 205 -24.72 1.21 0.83
N GLU A 206 -24.99 2.52 0.92
CA GLU A 206 -24.36 3.40 1.91
C GLU A 206 -24.48 2.81 3.32
N SER A 207 -23.37 2.50 3.92
CA SER A 207 -23.31 2.17 5.35
C SER A 207 -23.64 3.44 6.15
N LYS A 208 -24.80 3.48 6.76
CA LYS A 208 -25.24 4.56 7.66
C LYS A 208 -24.53 4.47 9.02
N THR A 209 -23.28 4.15 9.06
CA THR A 209 -22.48 4.24 10.28
C THR A 209 -21.78 5.59 10.26
N PRO A 210 -22.04 6.48 11.24
CA PRO A 210 -21.32 7.74 11.33
C PRO A 210 -19.81 7.44 11.49
N PRO A 211 -18.93 8.25 10.92
CA PRO A 211 -17.52 8.11 11.17
C PRO A 211 -17.28 8.19 12.68
N ALA A 212 -16.49 7.27 13.20
CA ALA A 212 -16.07 7.30 14.59
C ALA A 212 -15.51 8.69 14.89
N SER A 213 -16.03 9.30 15.96
CA SER A 213 -15.68 10.65 16.39
C SER A 213 -14.17 10.84 16.40
N ILE A 214 -13.72 11.84 15.65
CA ILE A 214 -12.32 12.27 15.70
C ILE A 214 -12.04 12.74 17.12
N ALA A 215 -11.19 12.02 17.84
CA ALA A 215 -10.73 12.43 19.15
C ALA A 215 -10.12 13.83 19.07
N LYS A 216 -10.58 14.73 19.94
CA LYS A 216 -10.03 16.10 20.01
C LYS A 216 -8.58 16.08 20.49
N PRO A 217 -7.73 17.01 20.10
CA PRO A 217 -6.40 17.15 20.65
C PRO A 217 -6.49 17.33 22.18
N GLY A 218 -6.03 16.34 22.92
CA GLY A 218 -6.05 16.35 24.38
C GLY A 218 -6.63 15.11 25.05
N ASP A 219 -7.28 14.22 24.34
CA ASP A 219 -7.81 13.00 24.92
C ASP A 219 -6.68 11.99 25.17
N LYS A 220 -6.50 11.64 26.44
CA LYS A 220 -5.56 10.59 26.86
C LYS A 220 -5.99 9.24 26.28
N PRO A 221 -5.06 8.41 25.79
CA PRO A 221 -5.40 7.05 25.37
C PRO A 221 -5.99 6.27 26.55
N LEU A 222 -7.12 5.61 26.34
CA LEU A 222 -7.69 4.68 27.30
C LEU A 222 -6.69 3.55 27.54
N ALA A 223 -6.30 3.38 28.79
CA ALA A 223 -5.45 2.29 29.22
C ALA A 223 -6.14 0.94 28.91
N GLY A 224 -5.54 0.13 28.05
CA GLY A 224 -6.01 -1.23 27.77
C GLY A 224 -6.07 -1.67 26.33
N SER A 225 -5.98 -0.78 25.37
CA SER A 225 -5.78 -1.16 23.97
C SER A 225 -4.31 -0.96 23.64
N GLY A 226 -3.58 -2.03 23.47
CA GLY A 226 -2.17 -1.98 23.13
C GLY A 226 -1.90 -1.03 21.98
N THR A 227 -0.91 -0.19 22.17
CA THR A 227 -0.16 0.55 21.17
C THR A 227 -0.97 1.09 20.00
N ALA A 228 -1.93 1.91 20.33
CA ALA A 228 -2.68 2.62 19.32
C ALA A 228 -1.79 3.61 18.57
N GLY A 229 -1.86 3.60 17.29
CA GLY A 229 -1.36 4.65 16.42
C GLY A 229 0.10 4.57 15.97
N ALA A 230 0.94 3.82 16.65
CA ALA A 230 2.23 3.41 16.10
C ALA A 230 2.08 2.18 15.20
N ASP A 231 0.95 1.55 15.25
CA ASP A 231 0.73 0.18 14.82
C ASP A 231 -0.11 0.06 13.57
N ILE A 232 -0.11 1.09 12.78
CA ILE A 232 -0.32 0.85 11.37
C ILE A 232 0.80 -0.07 10.93
N PRO A 233 0.48 -1.12 10.21
CA PRO A 233 1.42 -2.21 9.93
C PRO A 233 2.62 -1.73 9.13
N GLN A 234 3.53 -1.17 9.82
CA GLN A 234 4.83 -0.82 9.35
C GLN A 234 5.85 -1.42 10.27
N GLY A 235 5.39 -2.34 11.10
CA GLY A 235 6.27 -3.09 11.95
C GLY A 235 7.38 -3.71 11.13
N PRO A 236 8.56 -3.89 11.71
CA PRO A 236 9.56 -4.71 11.09
C PRO A 236 8.89 -6.03 10.69
N PRO A 237 9.31 -6.61 9.60
CA PRO A 237 8.80 -7.91 9.21
C PRO A 237 8.94 -8.87 10.40
N PRO A 238 8.03 -9.85 10.51
CA PRO A 238 8.13 -10.89 11.52
C PRO A 238 9.55 -11.41 11.60
N LYS A 239 10.01 -11.74 12.77
CA LYS A 239 11.42 -12.15 13.02
C LYS A 239 11.89 -13.30 12.14
N ASP A 240 10.98 -14.10 11.67
CA ASP A 240 11.20 -15.22 10.76
C ASP A 240 11.24 -14.81 9.30
N ALA A 241 10.82 -13.62 8.99
CA ALA A 241 10.71 -13.24 7.62
C ALA A 241 12.01 -12.77 7.02
N GLY A 242 13.09 -12.55 7.72
CA GLY A 242 14.36 -12.12 7.10
C GLY A 242 14.18 -11.28 5.82
N LEU A 243 12.98 -10.79 5.61
CA LEU A 243 12.35 -10.58 4.38
C LEU A 243 11.61 -9.28 4.46
N GLN A 244 11.80 -8.64 3.42
CA GLN A 244 11.43 -7.38 3.11
C GLN A 244 10.00 -7.10 3.19
N PRO A 245 9.60 -5.94 3.75
CA PRO A 245 8.34 -5.31 3.42
C PRO A 245 8.25 -5.11 1.91
N ALA A 246 7.12 -4.87 1.41
CA ALA A 246 6.72 -4.67 0.02
C ALA A 246 7.75 -4.16 -1.01
N SER A 247 8.89 -3.86 -0.54
CA SER A 247 10.07 -3.44 -1.23
C SER A 247 10.63 -4.42 -2.24
N THR A 248 10.18 -5.62 -2.25
CA THR A 248 10.56 -6.58 -3.26
C THR A 248 10.05 -6.24 -4.64
N THR A 249 9.07 -5.43 -4.69
CA THR A 249 8.38 -5.11 -5.91
C THR A 249 9.22 -4.42 -6.96
N PRO A 250 10.02 -3.43 -6.63
CA PRO A 250 10.82 -2.74 -7.63
C PRO A 250 11.86 -3.61 -8.30
N VAL A 251 12.31 -4.65 -7.62
CA VAL A 251 13.32 -5.58 -8.17
C VAL A 251 12.70 -6.60 -9.12
N LEU A 252 11.42 -6.89 -8.94
CA LEU A 252 10.73 -7.92 -9.73
C LEU A 252 10.25 -7.43 -11.08
N PHE A 253 10.07 -6.14 -11.22
CA PHE A 253 9.51 -5.55 -12.42
C PHE A 253 10.51 -4.74 -13.25
N GLN A 254 11.75 -5.19 -13.31
CA GLN A 254 12.51 -4.93 -14.51
C GLN A 254 11.81 -5.71 -15.62
N GLY A 255 10.92 -5.05 -16.34
CA GLY A 255 10.32 -5.59 -17.52
C GLY A 255 11.42 -6.05 -18.48
N PRO A 256 11.10 -6.94 -19.45
CA PRO A 256 12.07 -7.39 -20.41
C PRO A 256 12.74 -6.17 -21.01
N THR A 257 14.05 -6.07 -20.87
CA THR A 257 14.85 -5.19 -21.70
C THR A 257 14.54 -5.57 -23.14
N VAL A 258 13.81 -4.71 -23.82
CA VAL A 258 13.67 -4.83 -25.27
C VAL A 258 15.09 -4.60 -25.78
N GLY A 259 15.75 -5.68 -26.11
CA GLY A 259 17.02 -5.64 -26.80
C GLY A 259 16.81 -4.94 -28.14
N ALA A 260 17.75 -4.08 -28.45
CA ALA A 260 17.85 -3.38 -29.71
C ALA A 260 17.92 -4.35 -30.91
#